data_a36ffc78f3927e50817f69367ef5dd17
#
_entry.id   a36ffc78f3927e50817f69367ef5dd17
#
_cell.length_a   1.000
_cell.length_b   1.000
_cell.length_c   1.000
_cell.angle_alpha   90.00
_cell.angle_beta   90.00
_cell.angle_gamma   90.00
#
_symmetry.space_group_name_H-M   'P 1'
#
loop_
_entity.id
_entity.type
_entity.pdbx_description
1 polymer ?
#
loop_
_entity_poly.entity_id
_entity_poly.type
_entity_poly.pdbx_seq_one_letter_code
_entity_poly.pdbx_strand_id
1 'polypeptide(L)'
;MQLVDKTSSTAVLRMDERKQRFVVTNETAASNIFGWEVNDSQSLDILSGRLDKAEIKVTREPKSIADQRFVSEVISFMDPSGNKHEAFYGPELSNDKFKPGRPISGFRTGTLGMGHIVLNVEKLENTQWFFQDVLGFKLSDYMLRPFK
;
A
#
# COMPACT_ATOMS: atom_id res chain seq x y z
N MET A 1 -8.19 1.15 15.67
CA MET A 1 -8.73 0.61 14.39
C MET A 1 -10.02 -0.12 14.67
N GLN A 2 -10.84 -0.33 13.65
CA GLN A 2 -12.06 -1.14 13.72
C GLN A 2 -11.83 -2.48 13.00
N LEU A 3 -12.19 -3.58 13.66
CA LEU A 3 -12.19 -4.90 13.04
C LEU A 3 -13.40 -4.97 12.09
N VAL A 4 -13.15 -5.35 10.84
CA VAL A 4 -14.17 -5.49 9.79
C VAL A 4 -14.55 -6.94 9.62
N ASP A 5 -13.54 -7.81 9.54
CA ASP A 5 -13.70 -9.23 9.36
C ASP A 5 -12.58 -10.01 10.04
N LYS A 6 -12.86 -11.25 10.43
CA LYS A 6 -11.87 -12.13 11.08
C LYS A 6 -12.12 -13.58 10.74
N THR A 7 -11.07 -14.26 10.32
CA THR A 7 -11.01 -15.72 10.18
C THR A 7 -10.07 -16.32 11.24
N SER A 8 -9.78 -17.61 11.13
CA SER A 8 -8.75 -18.25 11.95
C SER A 8 -7.33 -17.78 11.63
N SER A 9 -7.10 -17.28 10.41
CA SER A 9 -5.77 -16.90 9.92
C SER A 9 -5.61 -15.42 9.60
N THR A 10 -6.70 -14.66 9.45
CA THR A 10 -6.64 -13.26 9.03
C THR A 10 -7.55 -12.37 9.86
N ALA A 11 -7.15 -11.08 9.98
CA ALA A 11 -7.99 -10.01 10.50
C ALA A 11 -7.92 -8.81 9.55
N VAL A 12 -9.08 -8.35 9.11
CA VAL A 12 -9.23 -7.16 8.26
C VAL A 12 -9.61 -5.97 9.13
N LEU A 13 -8.85 -4.90 9.00
CA LEU A 13 -8.99 -3.71 9.83
C LEU A 13 -9.16 -2.46 8.95
N ARG A 14 -9.97 -1.52 9.46
CA ARG A 14 -10.09 -0.17 8.89
C ARG A 14 -9.81 0.91 9.94
N MET A 15 -9.51 2.11 9.48
CA MET A 15 -9.25 3.27 10.32
C MET A 15 -10.00 4.54 9.86
N ASP A 16 -10.75 4.42 8.79
CA ASP A 16 -11.58 5.46 8.18
C ASP A 16 -12.77 4.83 7.43
N GLU A 17 -13.35 5.56 6.48
CA GLU A 17 -14.49 5.12 5.70
C GLU A 17 -14.16 4.08 4.61
N ARG A 18 -12.88 3.77 4.36
CA ARG A 18 -12.49 2.67 3.46
C ARG A 18 -12.87 1.33 4.07
N LYS A 19 -13.29 0.37 3.26
CA LYS A 19 -13.62 -0.98 3.73
C LYS A 19 -12.43 -1.69 4.38
N GLN A 20 -11.23 -1.43 3.86
CA GLN A 20 -9.99 -2.06 4.30
C GLN A 20 -8.83 -1.07 4.32
N ARG A 21 -7.98 -1.16 5.34
CA ARG A 21 -6.68 -0.47 5.42
C ARG A 21 -5.56 -1.43 5.74
N PHE A 22 -5.83 -2.45 6.56
CA PHE A 22 -4.85 -3.45 6.96
C PHE A 22 -5.44 -4.85 6.88
N VAL A 23 -4.60 -5.77 6.45
CA VAL A 23 -4.82 -7.19 6.62
C VAL A 23 -3.68 -7.73 7.47
N VAL A 24 -4.02 -8.33 8.60
CA VAL A 24 -3.07 -9.02 9.47
C VAL A 24 -3.28 -10.51 9.28
N THR A 25 -2.22 -11.23 8.96
CA THR A 25 -2.26 -12.69 8.79
C THR A 25 -1.28 -13.36 9.73
N ASN A 26 -1.58 -14.60 10.14
CA ASN A 26 -0.66 -15.45 10.89
C ASN A 26 0.15 -16.38 9.98
N GLU A 27 0.05 -16.23 8.67
CA GLU A 27 0.86 -16.99 7.71
C GLU A 27 2.32 -16.55 7.80
N THR A 28 3.19 -17.44 8.28
CA THR A 28 4.62 -17.15 8.50
C THR A 28 5.41 -16.91 7.22
N ALA A 29 4.92 -17.37 6.08
CA ALA A 29 5.52 -17.15 4.76
C ALA A 29 5.01 -15.89 4.05
N ALA A 30 4.05 -15.16 4.63
CA ALA A 30 3.51 -13.96 4.02
C ALA A 30 4.51 -12.81 4.12
N SER A 31 4.91 -12.26 2.97
CA SER A 31 5.66 -11.01 2.90
C SER A 31 4.75 -9.84 3.23
N ASN A 32 5.29 -8.78 3.83
CA ASN A 32 4.56 -7.52 3.93
C ASN A 32 4.25 -7.00 2.52
N ILE A 33 3.03 -6.50 2.35
CA ILE A 33 2.56 -5.90 1.10
C ILE A 33 2.22 -4.44 1.38
N PHE A 34 2.75 -3.54 0.54
CA PHE A 34 2.54 -2.10 0.67
C PHE A 34 1.67 -1.61 -0.48
N GLY A 35 0.48 -1.09 -0.14
CA GLY A 35 -0.51 -0.63 -1.12
C GLY A 35 -0.44 0.87 -1.38
N TRP A 36 -0.42 1.25 -2.67
CA TRP A 36 -0.39 2.63 -3.16
C TRP A 36 -1.62 2.92 -4.01
N GLU A 37 -2.38 3.92 -3.62
CA GLU A 37 -3.56 4.34 -4.39
C GLU A 37 -3.15 5.29 -5.51
N VAL A 38 -3.64 5.03 -6.73
CA VAL A 38 -3.58 5.95 -7.87
C VAL A 38 -4.98 6.46 -8.18
N ASN A 39 -5.09 7.53 -8.97
CA ASN A 39 -6.36 8.22 -9.17
C ASN A 39 -7.40 7.37 -9.91
N ASP A 40 -6.98 6.66 -10.96
CA ASP A 40 -7.85 5.97 -11.90
C ASP A 40 -7.11 4.88 -12.69
N SER A 41 -7.83 4.20 -13.60
CA SER A 41 -7.28 3.18 -14.47
C SER A 41 -6.15 3.70 -15.35
N GLN A 42 -6.29 4.90 -15.90
CA GLN A 42 -5.27 5.51 -16.75
C GLN A 42 -3.96 5.74 -15.97
N SER A 43 -4.06 6.22 -14.73
CA SER A 43 -2.93 6.40 -13.82
C SER A 43 -2.24 5.07 -13.50
N LEU A 44 -3.03 3.99 -13.34
CA LEU A 44 -2.50 2.65 -13.12
C LEU A 44 -1.73 2.12 -14.35
N ASP A 45 -2.26 2.35 -15.55
CA ASP A 45 -1.61 1.97 -16.81
C ASP A 45 -0.32 2.76 -17.05
N ILE A 46 -0.32 4.06 -16.75
CA ILE A 46 0.89 4.90 -16.81
C ILE A 46 1.96 4.39 -15.85
N LEU A 47 1.58 4.04 -14.62
CA LEU A 47 2.52 3.49 -13.64
C LEU A 47 3.06 2.13 -14.09
N SER A 48 2.20 1.24 -14.61
CA SER A 48 2.63 -0.05 -15.16
C SER A 48 3.67 0.14 -16.28
N GLY A 49 3.41 1.07 -17.22
CA GLY A 49 4.35 1.37 -18.30
C GLY A 49 5.67 1.99 -17.85
N ARG A 50 5.67 2.74 -16.73
CA ARG A 50 6.91 3.27 -16.12
C ARG A 50 7.74 2.16 -15.49
N LEU A 51 7.09 1.23 -14.79
CA LEU A 51 7.72 0.05 -14.20
C LEU A 51 8.33 -0.85 -15.27
N ASP A 52 7.60 -1.12 -16.36
CA ASP A 52 8.08 -1.91 -17.49
C ASP A 52 9.32 -1.27 -18.14
N LYS A 53 9.31 0.06 -18.35
CA LYS A 53 10.47 0.80 -18.88
C LYS A 53 11.69 0.75 -17.95
N ALA A 54 11.47 0.60 -16.66
CA ALA A 54 12.50 0.42 -15.66
C ALA A 54 12.92 -1.05 -15.48
N GLU A 55 12.46 -1.95 -16.37
CA GLU A 55 12.71 -3.39 -16.34
C GLU A 55 12.23 -4.08 -15.04
N ILE A 56 11.21 -3.50 -14.39
CA ILE A 56 10.59 -4.06 -13.19
C ILE A 56 9.38 -4.88 -13.60
N LYS A 57 9.40 -6.16 -13.26
CA LYS A 57 8.29 -7.07 -13.58
C LYS A 57 7.01 -6.63 -12.89
N VAL A 58 5.98 -6.36 -13.69
CA VAL A 58 4.63 -6.04 -13.22
C VAL A 58 3.70 -7.22 -13.45
N THR A 59 2.85 -7.50 -12.48
CA THR A 59 1.76 -8.46 -12.60
C THR A 59 0.43 -7.72 -12.43
N ARG A 60 -0.42 -7.73 -13.46
CA ARG A 60 -1.81 -7.31 -13.30
C ARG A 60 -2.57 -8.44 -12.61
N GLU A 61 -2.98 -8.20 -11.39
CA GLU A 61 -3.58 -9.22 -10.56
C GLU A 61 -5.00 -9.55 -11.04
N PRO A 62 -5.46 -10.80 -10.86
CA PRO A 62 -6.81 -11.20 -11.26
C PRO A 62 -7.87 -10.47 -10.41
N LYS A 63 -9.10 -10.40 -10.94
CA LYS A 63 -10.24 -9.76 -10.27
C LYS A 63 -10.47 -10.28 -8.85
N SER A 64 -10.21 -11.56 -8.59
CA SER A 64 -10.34 -12.16 -7.26
C SER A 64 -9.43 -11.50 -6.21
N ILE A 65 -8.24 -11.04 -6.60
CA ILE A 65 -7.34 -10.30 -5.70
C ILE A 65 -7.85 -8.87 -5.50
N ALA A 66 -8.28 -8.20 -6.58
CA ALA A 66 -8.89 -6.87 -6.47
C ALA A 66 -10.12 -6.89 -5.53
N ASP A 67 -10.97 -7.90 -5.64
CA ASP A 67 -12.14 -8.09 -4.76
C ASP A 67 -11.73 -8.31 -3.29
N GLN A 68 -10.69 -9.10 -3.03
CA GLN A 68 -10.14 -9.27 -1.68
C GLN A 68 -9.56 -7.98 -1.10
N ARG A 69 -9.09 -7.07 -1.94
CA ARG A 69 -8.56 -5.75 -1.54
C ARG A 69 -9.64 -4.68 -1.49
N PHE A 70 -10.88 -5.00 -1.93
CA PHE A 70 -11.97 -4.03 -2.10
C PHE A 70 -11.58 -2.85 -2.98
N VAL A 71 -10.97 -3.14 -4.14
CA VAL A 71 -10.53 -2.14 -5.13
C VAL A 71 -11.00 -2.52 -6.53
N SER A 72 -10.97 -1.57 -7.46
CA SER A 72 -11.38 -1.82 -8.84
C SER A 72 -10.39 -2.70 -9.60
N GLU A 73 -9.11 -2.35 -9.53
CA GLU A 73 -7.98 -3.10 -10.10
C GLU A 73 -6.73 -2.93 -9.26
N VAL A 74 -5.81 -3.88 -9.40
CA VAL A 74 -4.52 -3.88 -8.71
C VAL A 74 -3.42 -4.49 -9.59
N ILE A 75 -2.26 -3.87 -9.56
CA ILE A 75 -1.01 -4.45 -10.08
C ILE A 75 -0.05 -4.70 -8.92
N SER A 76 0.80 -5.71 -9.05
CA SER A 76 1.84 -6.00 -8.07
C SER A 76 3.23 -5.99 -8.70
N PHE A 77 4.22 -5.59 -7.92
CA PHE A 77 5.62 -5.50 -8.31
C PHE A 77 6.53 -5.56 -7.08
N MET A 78 7.83 -5.74 -7.31
CA MET A 78 8.83 -5.77 -6.23
C MET A 78 9.72 -4.53 -6.31
N ASP A 79 10.12 -4.00 -5.15
CA ASP A 79 11.17 -2.99 -5.09
C ASP A 79 12.58 -3.63 -5.22
N PRO A 80 13.65 -2.82 -5.39
CA PRO A 80 15.02 -3.35 -5.50
C PRO A 80 15.52 -4.12 -4.27
N SER A 81 14.85 -3.99 -3.13
CA SER A 81 15.17 -4.71 -1.87
C SER A 81 14.29 -5.96 -1.66
N GLY A 82 13.42 -6.28 -2.62
CA GLY A 82 12.55 -7.45 -2.56
C GLY A 82 11.27 -7.26 -1.76
N ASN A 83 10.90 -6.03 -1.40
CA ASN A 83 9.60 -5.78 -0.79
C ASN A 83 8.49 -5.81 -1.84
N LYS A 84 7.36 -6.44 -1.52
CA LYS A 84 6.21 -6.50 -2.40
C LYS A 84 5.35 -5.25 -2.28
N HIS A 85 5.04 -4.65 -3.42
CA HIS A 85 4.14 -3.50 -3.55
C HIS A 85 2.92 -3.85 -4.39
N GLU A 86 1.81 -3.22 -4.06
CA GLU A 86 0.59 -3.23 -4.87
C GLU A 86 0.22 -1.77 -5.20
N ALA A 87 -0.10 -1.47 -6.47
CA ALA A 87 -0.74 -0.22 -6.83
C ALA A 87 -2.16 -0.49 -7.31
N PHE A 88 -3.11 0.35 -6.92
CA PHE A 88 -4.53 0.11 -7.13
C PHE A 88 -5.30 1.43 -7.30
N TYR A 89 -6.52 1.33 -7.85
CA TYR A 89 -7.47 2.45 -7.87
C TYR A 89 -8.87 1.99 -7.47
N GLY A 90 -9.74 2.98 -7.18
CA GLY A 90 -11.14 2.77 -6.90
C GLY A 90 -11.43 1.94 -5.65
N PRO A 91 -10.83 2.28 -4.49
CA PRO A 91 -11.09 1.56 -3.27
C PRO A 91 -12.53 1.78 -2.80
N GLU A 92 -13.18 0.70 -2.38
CA GLU A 92 -14.55 0.72 -1.91
C GLU A 92 -14.68 1.40 -0.53
N LEU A 93 -15.76 2.16 -0.39
CA LEU A 93 -16.16 2.72 0.90
C LEU A 93 -17.10 1.77 1.65
N SER A 94 -17.03 1.82 2.96
CA SER A 94 -17.98 1.13 3.81
C SER A 94 -19.28 1.92 3.89
N ASN A 95 -20.41 1.23 3.89
CA ASN A 95 -21.72 1.85 4.14
C ASN A 95 -21.88 2.32 5.59
N ASP A 96 -21.11 1.74 6.50
CA ASP A 96 -21.14 2.08 7.92
C ASP A 96 -20.08 3.14 8.25
N LYS A 97 -20.46 4.09 9.10
CA LYS A 97 -19.49 5.04 9.66
C LYS A 97 -18.38 4.32 10.43
N PHE A 98 -17.17 4.84 10.31
CA PHE A 98 -16.05 4.33 11.08
C PHE A 98 -16.30 4.51 12.60
N LYS A 99 -16.07 3.43 13.36
CA LYS A 99 -16.17 3.42 14.82
C LYS A 99 -14.81 3.03 15.42
N PRO A 100 -14.10 3.93 16.08
CA PRO A 100 -12.84 3.60 16.75
C PRO A 100 -13.05 2.49 17.79
N GLY A 101 -12.13 1.53 17.86
CA GLY A 101 -12.12 0.48 18.88
C GLY A 101 -11.66 0.97 20.28
N ARG A 102 -11.41 2.28 20.43
CA ARG A 102 -11.05 2.97 21.69
C ARG A 102 -11.77 4.31 21.73
N PRO A 103 -11.91 4.95 22.91
CA PRO A 103 -12.50 6.29 23.04
C PRO A 103 -11.55 7.39 22.53
N ILE A 104 -11.34 7.41 21.22
CA ILE A 104 -10.57 8.41 20.47
C ILE A 104 -11.45 9.02 19.39
N SER A 105 -11.13 10.22 18.94
CA SER A 105 -11.90 10.94 17.90
C SER A 105 -11.78 10.32 16.50
N GLY A 106 -10.89 9.36 16.29
CA GLY A 106 -10.60 8.72 15.02
C GLY A 106 -9.17 8.97 14.53
N PHE A 107 -8.95 8.79 13.24
CA PHE A 107 -7.68 9.00 12.56
C PHE A 107 -7.82 10.09 11.51
N ARG A 108 -6.76 10.85 11.27
CA ARG A 108 -6.70 11.82 10.18
C ARG A 108 -6.04 11.18 8.96
N THR A 109 -6.82 10.58 8.11
CA THR A 109 -6.35 9.94 6.88
C THR A 109 -6.46 10.87 5.67
N GLY A 110 -7.58 11.57 5.51
CA GLY A 110 -7.80 12.51 4.41
C GLY A 110 -7.43 11.95 3.04
N THR A 111 -6.96 12.80 2.15
CA THR A 111 -6.51 12.45 0.80
C THR A 111 -5.12 11.79 0.78
N LEU A 112 -4.35 11.90 1.86
CA LEU A 112 -3.00 11.33 1.98
C LEU A 112 -3.01 9.88 2.49
N GLY A 113 -4.17 9.37 2.88
CA GLY A 113 -4.30 7.99 3.34
C GLY A 113 -3.71 7.76 4.73
N MET A 114 -2.93 6.70 4.87
CA MET A 114 -2.57 6.12 6.17
C MET A 114 -1.37 6.78 6.86
N GLY A 115 -0.68 7.67 6.22
CA GLY A 115 0.56 8.25 6.73
C GLY A 115 1.78 7.68 6.01
N HIS A 116 2.78 7.20 6.75
CA HIS A 116 4.03 6.72 6.16
C HIS A 116 4.33 5.26 6.54
N ILE A 117 5.18 4.65 5.72
CA ILE A 117 5.69 3.30 5.91
C ILE A 117 7.21 3.40 6.10
N VAL A 118 7.75 2.60 7.00
CA VAL A 118 9.20 2.45 7.19
C VAL A 118 9.66 1.15 6.55
N LEU A 119 10.59 1.25 5.62
CA LEU A 119 11.22 0.12 4.94
C LEU A 119 12.68 0.00 5.36
N ASN A 120 13.11 -1.22 5.66
CA ASN A 120 14.53 -1.54 5.75
C ASN A 120 15.02 -1.91 4.35
N VAL A 121 16.06 -1.24 3.88
CA VAL A 121 16.56 -1.39 2.52
C VAL A 121 18.06 -1.63 2.53
N GLU A 122 18.55 -2.45 1.59
CA GLU A 122 19.97 -2.78 1.51
C GLU A 122 20.79 -1.65 0.88
N LYS A 123 20.25 -1.01 -0.16
CA LYS A 123 20.92 0.04 -0.95
C LYS A 123 20.01 1.25 -1.08
N LEU A 124 20.36 2.31 -0.36
CA LEU A 124 19.55 3.53 -0.33
C LEU A 124 19.38 4.14 -1.72
N GLU A 125 20.45 4.21 -2.52
CA GLU A 125 20.43 4.84 -3.85
C GLU A 125 19.45 4.14 -4.80
N ASN A 126 19.44 2.80 -4.80
CA ASN A 126 18.53 2.02 -5.64
C ASN A 126 17.08 2.24 -5.21
N THR A 127 16.83 2.28 -3.91
CA THR A 127 15.50 2.52 -3.35
C THR A 127 15.04 3.95 -3.63
N GLN A 128 15.93 4.92 -3.47
CA GLN A 128 15.63 6.32 -3.78
C GLN A 128 15.26 6.50 -5.24
N TRP A 129 16.08 5.98 -6.18
CA TRP A 129 15.76 5.96 -7.59
C TRP A 129 14.39 5.32 -7.86
N PHE A 130 14.13 4.15 -7.29
CA PHE A 130 12.87 3.45 -7.48
C PHE A 130 11.67 4.29 -7.04
N PHE A 131 11.69 4.84 -5.83
CA PHE A 131 10.57 5.64 -5.33
C PHE A 131 10.43 6.99 -6.04
N GLN A 132 11.53 7.69 -6.33
CA GLN A 132 11.47 9.02 -6.93
C GLN A 132 11.28 8.97 -8.44
N ASP A 133 12.13 8.25 -9.16
CA ASP A 133 12.17 8.31 -10.62
C ASP A 133 11.17 7.34 -11.26
N VAL A 134 10.97 6.15 -10.67
CA VAL A 134 10.03 5.16 -11.21
C VAL A 134 8.61 5.41 -10.68
N LEU A 135 8.42 5.45 -9.36
CA LEU A 135 7.08 5.62 -8.77
C LEU A 135 6.61 7.09 -8.74
N GLY A 136 7.51 8.07 -8.78
CA GLY A 136 7.18 9.49 -8.79
C GLY A 136 6.95 10.10 -7.41
N PHE A 137 7.46 9.47 -6.36
CA PHE A 137 7.45 10.05 -5.02
C PHE A 137 8.36 11.27 -4.94
N LYS A 138 8.03 12.18 -4.03
CA LYS A 138 8.86 13.36 -3.75
C LYS A 138 9.62 13.15 -2.46
N LEU A 139 10.89 13.50 -2.47
CA LEU A 139 11.68 13.55 -1.26
C LEU A 139 11.19 14.70 -0.38
N SER A 140 10.94 14.44 0.92
CA SER A 140 10.61 15.48 1.90
C SER A 140 11.85 15.97 2.65
N ASP A 141 12.64 15.04 3.17
CA ASP A 141 13.82 15.34 3.98
C ASP A 141 14.79 14.16 4.07
N TYR A 142 15.95 14.42 4.65
CA TYR A 142 16.92 13.40 5.06
C TYR A 142 17.18 13.49 6.57
N MET A 143 17.20 12.34 7.23
CA MET A 143 17.68 12.25 8.59
C MET A 143 19.10 11.67 8.59
N LEU A 144 20.08 12.54 8.64
CA LEU A 144 21.49 12.15 8.73
C LEU A 144 21.88 12.08 10.21
N ARG A 145 22.18 10.89 10.70
CA ARG A 145 22.77 10.71 12.02
C ARG A 145 24.25 10.34 11.86
N PRO A 146 25.16 11.07 12.49
CA PRO A 146 26.52 10.58 12.57
C PRO A 146 26.52 9.31 13.43
N PHE A 147 26.84 8.18 12.84
CA PHE A 147 27.15 6.98 13.58
C PHE A 147 28.50 7.24 14.28
N LYS A 148 28.48 7.26 15.62
CA LYS A 148 29.69 7.23 16.42
C LYS A 148 30.07 5.79 16.68
#